data_2f69df09023dbfd06af668b5c790f2de
#
_entry.id   2f69df09023dbfd06af668b5c790f2de
#
_cell.length_a   1.000
_cell.length_b   1.000
_cell.length_c   1.000
_cell.angle_alpha   90.00
_cell.angle_beta   90.00
_cell.angle_gamma   90.00
#
_symmetry.space_group_name_H-M   'P 1'
#
loop_
_entity.id
_entity.type
_entity.pdbx_description
1 polymer ?
#
loop_
_entity_poly.entity_id
_entity_poly.type
_entity_poly.pdbx_seq_one_letter_code
_entity_poly.pdbx_strand_id
1 'polypeptide(L)'
;LDRLAQAPAGTLSGGQQKLLELARVLVAEPRVILLDEPAAGVNPALVDTLVEKIVELNRRGVTFLVIEHNMDLVMSLCNPILVMASGRLILEGDAERVRSDPRVIDAYLGDVAA
;
A
#
# COMPACT_ATOMS: atom_id res chain seq x y z
N LEU A 1 11.93 -13.12 -6.38
CA LEU A 1 11.95 -14.31 -5.49
C LEU A 1 12.39 -15.62 -6.17
N ASP A 2 12.32 -15.71 -7.49
CA ASP A 2 12.61 -16.97 -8.22
C ASP A 2 13.99 -17.56 -7.86
N ARG A 3 14.99 -16.69 -7.70
CA ARG A 3 16.36 -17.11 -7.32
C ARG A 3 16.45 -17.65 -5.89
N LEU A 4 15.43 -17.36 -5.07
CA LEU A 4 15.36 -17.74 -3.66
C LEU A 4 14.34 -18.86 -3.39
N ALA A 5 13.81 -19.47 -4.44
CA ALA A 5 12.74 -20.49 -4.34
C ALA A 5 13.12 -21.68 -3.43
N GLN A 6 14.41 -21.99 -3.32
CA GLN A 6 14.92 -23.08 -2.48
C GLN A 6 15.51 -22.59 -1.14
N ALA A 7 15.53 -21.27 -0.91
CA ALA A 7 16.05 -20.72 0.33
C ALA A 7 15.02 -20.82 1.46
N PRO A 8 15.43 -21.09 2.71
CA PRO A 8 14.51 -21.03 3.84
C PRO A 8 13.92 -19.62 3.98
N ALA A 9 12.60 -19.54 4.21
CA ALA A 9 11.89 -18.26 4.29
C ALA A 9 12.46 -17.31 5.36
N GLY A 10 12.99 -17.84 6.45
CA GLY A 10 13.63 -17.06 7.51
C GLY A 10 14.93 -16.35 7.09
N THR A 11 15.50 -16.69 5.94
CA THR A 11 16.72 -16.02 5.40
C THR A 11 16.39 -14.84 4.49
N LEU A 12 15.11 -14.62 4.19
CA LEU A 12 14.66 -13.51 3.36
C LEU A 12 14.79 -12.17 4.09
N SER A 13 15.11 -11.11 3.37
CA SER A 13 14.99 -9.74 3.90
C SER A 13 13.54 -9.39 4.24
N GLY A 14 13.32 -8.36 5.07
CA GLY A 14 11.97 -7.92 5.43
C GLY A 14 11.09 -7.61 4.21
N GLY A 15 11.65 -6.95 3.20
CA GLY A 15 10.93 -6.66 1.96
C GLY A 15 10.63 -7.92 1.13
N GLN A 16 11.56 -8.85 1.07
CA GLN A 16 11.34 -10.15 0.40
C GLN A 16 10.27 -10.97 1.12
N GLN A 17 10.22 -10.92 2.45
CA GLN A 17 9.16 -11.54 3.24
C GLN A 17 7.78 -10.95 2.91
N LYS A 18 7.68 -9.63 2.73
CA LYS A 18 6.44 -8.95 2.30
C LYS A 18 5.97 -9.45 0.94
N LEU A 19 6.87 -9.60 -0.03
CA LEU A 19 6.55 -10.17 -1.33
C LEU A 19 6.10 -11.64 -1.23
N LEU A 20 6.73 -12.41 -0.35
CA LEU A 20 6.33 -13.80 -0.10
C LEU A 20 4.93 -13.87 0.53
N GLU A 21 4.61 -13.00 1.48
CA GLU A 21 3.28 -12.92 2.09
C GLU A 21 2.21 -12.64 1.02
N LEU A 22 2.46 -11.71 0.12
CA LEU A 22 1.55 -11.43 -1.01
C LEU A 22 1.40 -12.66 -1.91
N ALA A 23 2.50 -13.33 -2.25
CA ALA A 23 2.47 -14.55 -3.07
C ALA A 23 1.65 -15.67 -2.42
N ARG A 24 1.77 -15.84 -1.11
CA ARG A 24 0.99 -16.84 -0.35
C ARG A 24 -0.51 -16.57 -0.40
N VAL A 25 -0.91 -15.31 -0.26
CA VAL A 25 -2.31 -14.91 -0.36
C VAL A 25 -2.86 -15.18 -1.75
N LEU A 26 -2.08 -14.94 -2.78
CA LEU A 26 -2.46 -15.15 -4.19
C LEU A 26 -2.73 -16.61 -4.53
N VAL A 27 -2.14 -17.56 -3.82
CA VAL A 27 -2.39 -19.01 -4.03
C VAL A 27 -3.89 -19.36 -3.83
N ALA A 28 -4.58 -18.62 -2.97
CA ALA A 28 -6.02 -18.79 -2.74
C ALA A 28 -6.91 -18.18 -3.84
N GLU A 29 -6.32 -17.57 -4.87
CA GLU A 29 -7.04 -16.87 -5.96
C GLU A 29 -8.10 -15.87 -5.45
N PRO A 30 -7.72 -14.93 -4.56
CA PRO A 30 -8.67 -14.01 -3.95
C PRO A 30 -9.19 -12.99 -4.96
N ARG A 31 -10.42 -12.54 -4.76
CA ARG A 31 -11.00 -11.41 -5.51
C ARG A 31 -10.69 -10.07 -4.88
N VAL A 32 -10.45 -10.07 -3.57
CA VAL A 32 -10.11 -8.86 -2.78
C VAL A 32 -8.95 -9.19 -1.86
N ILE A 33 -7.97 -8.31 -1.82
CA ILE A 33 -6.81 -8.38 -0.91
C ILE A 33 -6.78 -7.13 -0.04
N LEU A 34 -6.64 -7.33 1.28
CA LEU A 34 -6.47 -6.27 2.25
C LEU A 34 -5.00 -6.18 2.62
N LEU A 35 -4.41 -4.99 2.45
CA LEU A 35 -3.02 -4.71 2.79
C LEU A 35 -2.96 -3.64 3.89
N ASP A 36 -2.40 -3.99 5.03
CA ASP A 36 -2.22 -3.09 6.15
C ASP A 36 -0.75 -2.66 6.25
N GLU A 37 -0.50 -1.39 5.96
CA GLU A 37 0.83 -0.77 5.93
C GLU A 37 1.88 -1.60 5.17
N PRO A 38 1.63 -1.96 3.89
CA PRO A 38 2.50 -2.88 3.16
C PRO A 38 3.91 -2.33 2.93
N ALA A 39 4.12 -1.02 2.99
CA ALA A 39 5.42 -0.38 2.80
C ALA A 39 6.21 -0.19 4.10
N ALA A 40 5.64 -0.50 5.27
CA ALA A 40 6.30 -0.28 6.55
C ALA A 40 7.60 -1.10 6.67
N GLY A 41 8.71 -0.41 6.95
CA GLY A 41 10.03 -1.05 7.11
C GLY A 41 10.62 -1.67 5.84
N VAL A 42 10.07 -1.37 4.68
CA VAL A 42 10.52 -1.91 3.39
C VAL A 42 11.43 -0.91 2.70
N ASN A 43 12.52 -1.41 2.11
CA ASN A 43 13.43 -0.63 1.27
C ASN A 43 12.66 0.01 0.09
N PRO A 44 12.92 1.29 -0.26
CA PRO A 44 12.22 1.97 -1.36
C PRO A 44 12.21 1.22 -2.69
N ALA A 45 13.30 0.58 -3.07
CA ALA A 45 13.37 -0.22 -4.30
C ALA A 45 12.40 -1.41 -4.29
N LEU A 46 12.20 -2.03 -3.13
CA LEU A 46 11.23 -3.12 -2.96
C LEU A 46 9.79 -2.60 -2.84
N VAL A 47 9.60 -1.40 -2.34
CA VAL A 47 8.29 -0.73 -2.37
C VAL A 47 7.84 -0.52 -3.81
N ASP A 48 8.72 -0.06 -4.68
CA ASP A 48 8.43 0.10 -6.11
C ASP A 48 8.03 -1.24 -6.75
N THR A 49 8.76 -2.30 -6.45
CA THR A 49 8.43 -3.66 -6.92
C THR A 49 7.06 -4.11 -6.40
N LEU A 50 6.76 -3.86 -5.14
CA LEU A 50 5.46 -4.18 -4.54
C LEU A 50 4.32 -3.44 -5.24
N VAL A 51 4.50 -2.14 -5.47
CA VAL A 51 3.53 -1.29 -6.19
C VAL A 51 3.27 -1.82 -7.59
N GLU A 52 4.33 -2.14 -8.34
CA GLU A 52 4.20 -2.72 -9.68
C GLU A 52 3.36 -4.01 -9.68
N LYS A 53 3.60 -4.88 -8.70
CA LYS A 53 2.83 -6.13 -8.55
C LYS A 53 1.38 -5.88 -8.19
N ILE A 54 1.10 -4.96 -7.31
CA ILE A 54 -0.27 -4.57 -6.95
C ILE A 54 -1.01 -4.04 -8.18
N VAL A 55 -0.39 -3.14 -8.94
CA VAL A 55 -0.98 -2.59 -10.17
C VAL A 55 -1.24 -3.68 -11.20
N GLU A 56 -0.29 -4.59 -11.42
CA GLU A 56 -0.44 -5.72 -12.33
C GLU A 56 -1.63 -6.62 -11.96
N LEU A 57 -1.72 -6.99 -10.69
CA LEU A 57 -2.79 -7.84 -10.17
C LEU A 57 -4.15 -7.13 -10.21
N ASN A 58 -4.19 -5.84 -9.94
CA ASN A 58 -5.41 -5.06 -10.06
C ASN A 58 -5.91 -5.02 -11.50
N ARG A 59 -5.04 -4.87 -12.48
CA ARG A 59 -5.38 -4.95 -13.91
C ARG A 59 -5.93 -6.32 -14.31
N ARG A 60 -5.54 -7.38 -13.61
CA ARG A 60 -6.04 -8.75 -13.80
C ARG A 60 -7.37 -9.01 -13.07
N GLY A 61 -7.91 -8.03 -12.38
CA GLY A 61 -9.21 -8.10 -11.73
C GLY A 61 -9.20 -8.31 -10.22
N VAL A 62 -8.04 -8.28 -9.56
CA VAL A 62 -7.96 -8.33 -8.10
C VAL A 62 -8.21 -6.93 -7.53
N THR A 63 -9.14 -6.82 -6.61
CA THR A 63 -9.40 -5.57 -5.89
C THR A 63 -8.52 -5.49 -4.65
N PHE A 64 -7.96 -4.30 -4.40
CA PHE A 64 -7.13 -4.04 -3.23
C PHE A 64 -7.75 -2.98 -2.33
N LEU A 65 -7.75 -3.24 -1.02
CA LEU A 65 -7.94 -2.23 0.01
C LEU A 65 -6.60 -2.04 0.71
N VAL A 66 -6.02 -0.85 0.59
CA VAL A 66 -4.70 -0.53 1.14
C VAL A 66 -4.85 0.46 2.28
N ILE A 67 -4.35 0.12 3.46
CA ILE A 67 -4.27 1.03 4.61
C ILE A 67 -2.81 1.51 4.68
N GLU A 68 -2.61 2.80 4.54
CA GLU A 68 -1.28 3.41 4.56
C GLU A 68 -1.32 4.83 5.15
N HIS A 69 -0.21 5.23 5.75
CA HIS A 69 0.05 6.60 6.15
C HIS A 69 1.13 7.28 5.29
N ASN A 70 1.78 6.53 4.40
CA ASN A 70 2.68 7.08 3.40
C ASN A 70 1.84 7.76 2.31
N MET A 71 1.75 9.09 2.38
CA MET A 71 0.88 9.87 1.49
C MET A 71 1.29 9.77 0.02
N ASP A 72 2.60 9.75 -0.27
CA ASP A 72 3.09 9.65 -1.65
C ASP A 72 2.67 8.31 -2.28
N LEU A 73 2.78 7.23 -1.53
CA LEU A 73 2.35 5.91 -1.96
C LEU A 73 0.83 5.88 -2.22
N VAL A 74 0.04 6.37 -1.28
CA VAL A 74 -1.43 6.39 -1.41
C VAL A 74 -1.85 7.23 -2.60
N MET A 75 -1.29 8.43 -2.75
CA MET A 75 -1.60 9.35 -3.86
C MET A 75 -1.26 8.77 -5.24
N SER A 76 -0.18 7.98 -5.32
CA SER A 76 0.26 7.39 -6.58
C SER A 76 -0.47 6.09 -6.94
N LEU A 77 -0.94 5.34 -5.94
CA LEU A 77 -1.46 3.98 -6.13
C LEU A 77 -2.99 3.89 -6.07
N CYS A 78 -3.61 4.66 -5.17
CA CYS A 78 -5.00 4.43 -4.76
C CYS A 78 -5.98 5.40 -5.44
N ASN A 79 -7.15 4.87 -5.82
CA ASN A 79 -8.29 5.65 -6.25
C ASN A 79 -9.59 4.81 -6.10
N PRO A 80 -10.61 5.27 -5.38
CA PRO A 80 -10.62 6.48 -4.56
C PRO A 80 -9.74 6.35 -3.31
N ILE A 81 -9.48 7.48 -2.68
CA ILE A 81 -8.80 7.57 -1.39
C ILE A 81 -9.84 7.94 -0.33
N LEU A 82 -9.86 7.19 0.75
CA LEU A 82 -10.68 7.47 1.92
C LEU A 82 -9.77 7.99 3.04
N VAL A 83 -10.01 9.21 3.48
CA VAL A 83 -9.23 9.83 4.57
C VAL A 83 -10.00 9.70 5.87
N MET A 84 -9.36 9.11 6.85
CA MET A 84 -9.95 8.91 8.18
C MET A 84 -9.11 9.60 9.26
N ALA A 85 -9.78 10.15 10.24
CA ALA A 85 -9.15 10.64 11.47
C ALA A 85 -10.07 10.38 12.67
N SER A 86 -9.48 9.97 13.78
CA SER A 86 -10.21 9.69 15.02
C SER A 86 -11.43 8.76 14.83
N GLY A 87 -11.28 7.74 13.99
CA GLY A 87 -12.33 6.76 13.71
C GLY A 87 -13.46 7.25 12.80
N ARG A 88 -13.30 8.41 12.16
CA ARG A 88 -14.32 9.01 11.28
C ARG A 88 -13.79 9.22 9.87
N LEU A 89 -14.63 8.96 8.87
CA LEU A 89 -14.37 9.35 7.50
C LEU A 89 -14.47 10.86 7.36
N ILE A 90 -13.38 11.49 6.91
CA ILE A 90 -13.31 12.95 6.68
C ILE A 90 -13.64 13.29 5.23
N LEU A 91 -13.06 12.51 4.31
CA LEU A 91 -13.11 12.80 2.89
C LEU A 91 -12.97 11.52 2.09
N GLU A 92 -13.66 11.47 0.95
CA GLU A 92 -13.45 10.48 -0.10
C GLU A 92 -13.24 11.20 -1.42
N GLY A 93 -12.22 10.84 -2.16
CA GLY A 93 -11.95 11.46 -3.46
C GLY A 93 -10.68 10.94 -4.12
N ASP A 94 -10.33 11.55 -5.25
CA ASP A 94 -9.07 11.30 -5.94
C ASP A 94 -7.88 12.00 -5.23
N ALA A 95 -6.67 11.74 -5.71
CA ALA A 95 -5.47 12.29 -5.12
C ALA A 95 -5.44 13.83 -5.12
N GLU A 96 -5.93 14.46 -6.17
CA GLU A 96 -5.97 15.92 -6.30
C GLU A 96 -6.89 16.55 -5.23
N ARG A 97 -8.09 16.00 -5.09
CA ARG A 97 -9.05 16.46 -4.08
C ARG A 97 -8.53 16.26 -2.66
N VAL A 98 -7.94 15.11 -2.39
CA VAL A 98 -7.39 14.78 -1.07
C VAL A 98 -6.22 15.71 -0.72
N ARG A 99 -5.33 15.96 -1.66
CA ARG A 99 -4.14 16.82 -1.46
C ARG A 99 -4.51 18.27 -1.18
N SER A 100 -5.60 18.77 -1.75
CA SER A 100 -6.03 20.18 -1.63
C SER A 100 -7.00 20.46 -0.49
N ASP A 101 -7.52 19.42 0.18
CA ASP A 101 -8.51 19.62 1.25
C ASP A 101 -7.82 20.07 2.55
N PRO A 102 -8.23 21.22 3.15
CA PRO A 102 -7.64 21.73 4.39
C PRO A 102 -7.73 20.76 5.56
N ARG A 103 -8.76 19.93 5.64
CA ARG A 103 -8.93 18.93 6.72
C ARG A 103 -7.87 17.85 6.66
N VAL A 104 -7.46 17.45 5.45
CA VAL A 104 -6.39 16.48 5.23
C VAL A 104 -5.04 17.11 5.56
N ILE A 105 -4.81 18.34 5.13
CA ILE A 105 -3.59 19.08 5.41
C ILE A 105 -3.40 19.21 6.93
N ASP A 106 -4.44 19.58 7.66
CA ASP A 106 -4.38 19.72 9.12
C ASP A 106 -4.14 18.39 9.83
N ALA A 107 -4.76 17.30 9.35
CA ALA A 107 -4.68 16.00 10.00
C ALA A 107 -3.37 15.24 9.74
N TYR A 108 -2.77 15.42 8.57
CA TYR A 108 -1.65 14.58 8.10
C TYR A 108 -0.42 15.35 7.61
N LEU A 109 -0.61 16.56 7.14
CA LEU A 109 0.45 17.38 6.53
C LEU A 109 0.81 18.60 7.37
N GLY A 110 -0.01 18.96 8.34
CA GLY A 110 0.21 20.12 9.20
C GLY A 110 1.47 20.03 10.08
N ASP A 111 1.82 18.85 10.51
CA ASP A 111 3.01 18.59 11.32
C ASP A 111 4.33 18.65 10.53
N VAL A 112 4.28 18.57 9.20
CA VAL A 112 5.45 18.62 8.32
C VAL A 112 5.81 20.05 7.95
N ALA A 113 4.88 20.99 8.10
CA ALA A 113 5.06 22.40 7.77
C ALA A 113 5.45 23.27 8.97
N ALA A 114 5.58 22.68 10.15
CA ALA A 114 5.98 23.40 11.39
C ALA A 114 7.50 23.37 11.59
#